data_b22c892025ae4782b1162b6aa746efa2
#
_entry.id   b22c892025ae4782b1162b6aa746efa2
#
_cell.length_a   1.000
_cell.length_b   1.000
_cell.length_c   1.000
_cell.angle_alpha   90.00
_cell.angle_beta   90.00
_cell.angle_gamma   90.00
#
_symmetry.space_group_name_H-M   'P 1'
#
loop_
_entity.id
_entity.type
_entity.pdbx_description
1 polymer ?
#
loop_
_entity_poly.entity_id
_entity_poly.type
_entity_poly.pdbx_seq_one_letter_code
_entity_poly.pdbx_strand_id
1 'polypeptide(L)'
;MTEKKTVLVTGGAGYVGSVLIPELIQNGYYVKCLDRFFFGKEFLSQEKFQNYLELIQDDIRWFDSKILKNVDIVLDLAALSNDPVGELDPSKTSEINHNGRHRVAKLSKENGVERYILASSASIYGQQDNIATEDSPVKPLTAYSKANRGAEIDNLPLNDDDFTVTVLRFS
;
A
#
# COMPACT_ATOMS: atom_id res chain seq x y z
N MET A 1 20.62 -20.00 9.78
CA MET A 1 20.13 -19.21 8.62
C MET A 1 18.98 -18.40 9.15
N THR A 2 19.08 -17.08 9.11
CA THR A 2 17.94 -16.22 9.46
C THR A 2 16.80 -16.51 8.49
N GLU A 3 15.61 -16.80 9.01
CA GLU A 3 14.41 -17.01 8.22
C GLU A 3 14.14 -15.78 7.36
N LYS A 4 13.90 -15.99 6.06
CA LYS A 4 13.65 -14.86 5.14
C LYS A 4 12.32 -14.23 5.48
N LYS A 5 12.28 -12.91 5.71
CA LYS A 5 11.03 -12.20 5.91
C LYS A 5 10.22 -12.13 4.60
N THR A 6 8.92 -12.30 4.73
CA THR A 6 7.95 -12.21 3.63
C THR A 6 7.28 -10.84 3.63
N VAL A 7 7.28 -10.19 2.48
CA VAL A 7 6.66 -8.87 2.27
C VAL A 7 5.49 -9.01 1.30
N LEU A 8 4.29 -8.60 1.71
CA LEU A 8 3.18 -8.39 0.79
C LEU A 8 3.24 -6.96 0.26
N VAL A 9 3.23 -6.79 -1.06
CA VAL A 9 3.14 -5.50 -1.73
C VAL A 9 1.80 -5.43 -2.47
N THR A 10 0.90 -4.58 -2.02
CA THR A 10 -0.34 -4.29 -2.76
C THR A 10 -0.06 -3.23 -3.82
N GLY A 11 -0.68 -3.33 -4.99
CA GLY A 11 -0.39 -2.42 -6.11
C GLY A 11 1.04 -2.58 -6.66
N GLY A 12 1.64 -3.76 -6.44
CA GLY A 12 3.05 -4.00 -6.78
C GLY A 12 3.37 -4.02 -8.26
N ALA A 13 2.37 -4.15 -9.14
CA ALA A 13 2.53 -4.03 -10.58
C ALA A 13 2.39 -2.58 -11.09
N GLY A 14 2.21 -1.61 -10.18
CA GLY A 14 2.20 -0.19 -10.50
C GLY A 14 3.60 0.43 -10.64
N TYR A 15 3.66 1.74 -10.85
CA TYR A 15 4.90 2.49 -11.08
C TYR A 15 5.93 2.32 -9.96
N VAL A 16 5.54 2.56 -8.71
CA VAL A 16 6.43 2.42 -7.54
C VAL A 16 6.80 0.95 -7.32
N GLY A 17 5.83 0.05 -7.37
CA GLY A 17 6.04 -1.38 -7.12
C GLY A 17 6.99 -2.03 -8.13
N SER A 18 7.01 -1.55 -9.38
CA SER A 18 7.90 -2.08 -10.43
C SER A 18 9.39 -1.91 -10.13
N VAL A 19 9.73 -0.90 -9.34
CA VAL A 19 11.10 -0.66 -8.85
C VAL A 19 11.31 -1.29 -7.49
N LEU A 20 10.33 -1.17 -6.59
CA LEU A 20 10.45 -1.63 -5.20
C LEU A 20 10.57 -3.15 -5.08
N ILE A 21 9.78 -3.93 -5.85
CA ILE A 21 9.80 -5.40 -5.77
C ILE A 21 11.17 -5.99 -6.12
N PRO A 22 11.83 -5.62 -7.23
CA PRO A 22 13.20 -6.04 -7.49
C PRO A 22 14.20 -5.72 -6.36
N GLU A 23 14.11 -4.52 -5.79
CA GLU A 23 14.97 -4.10 -4.68
C GLU A 23 14.74 -4.95 -3.41
N LEU A 24 13.48 -5.25 -3.06
CA LEU A 24 13.16 -6.14 -1.95
C LEU A 24 13.77 -7.53 -2.15
N ILE A 25 13.63 -8.09 -3.35
CA ILE A 25 14.18 -9.41 -3.69
C ILE A 25 15.70 -9.40 -3.61
N GLN A 26 16.39 -8.37 -4.12
CA GLN A 26 17.84 -8.23 -4.03
C GLN A 26 18.32 -8.13 -2.58
N ASN A 27 17.51 -7.55 -1.70
CA ASN A 27 17.78 -7.46 -0.26
C ASN A 27 17.34 -8.71 0.53
N GLY A 28 16.97 -9.80 -0.16
CA GLY A 28 16.76 -11.11 0.44
C GLY A 28 15.34 -11.39 0.96
N TYR A 29 14.38 -10.52 0.68
CA TYR A 29 12.98 -10.76 1.02
C TYR A 29 12.32 -11.76 0.05
N TYR A 30 11.33 -12.49 0.55
CA TYR A 30 10.33 -13.13 -0.29
C TYR A 30 9.16 -12.15 -0.48
N VAL A 31 8.68 -11.99 -1.71
CA VAL A 31 7.65 -10.99 -2.01
C VAL A 31 6.37 -11.66 -2.52
N LYS A 32 5.23 -11.29 -1.96
CA LYS A 32 3.91 -11.53 -2.52
C LYS A 32 3.41 -10.22 -3.14
N CYS A 33 3.09 -10.22 -4.42
CA CYS A 33 2.56 -9.05 -5.14
C CYS A 33 1.08 -9.22 -5.38
N LEU A 34 0.25 -8.47 -4.66
CA LEU A 34 -1.20 -8.40 -4.86
C LEU A 34 -1.53 -7.22 -5.77
N ASP A 35 -2.05 -7.49 -6.95
CA ASP A 35 -2.42 -6.45 -7.93
C ASP A 35 -3.56 -6.91 -8.84
N ARG A 36 -4.25 -5.98 -9.46
CA ARG A 36 -5.22 -6.24 -10.53
C ARG A 36 -4.55 -6.50 -11.89
N PHE A 37 -3.27 -6.14 -12.01
CA PHE A 37 -2.46 -6.22 -13.22
C PHE A 37 -3.05 -5.48 -14.44
N PHE A 38 -3.69 -4.33 -14.21
CA PHE A 38 -4.22 -3.49 -15.28
C PHE A 38 -3.13 -3.01 -16.25
N PHE A 39 -1.90 -2.84 -15.77
CA PHE A 39 -0.74 -2.40 -16.56
C PHE A 39 0.16 -3.57 -16.98
N GLY A 40 -0.34 -4.81 -16.90
CA GLY A 40 0.45 -6.00 -17.17
C GLY A 40 1.30 -6.46 -15.97
N LYS A 41 1.98 -7.58 -16.14
CA LYS A 41 2.85 -8.19 -15.13
C LYS A 41 4.17 -8.74 -15.69
N GLU A 42 4.43 -8.50 -16.97
CA GLU A 42 5.52 -9.11 -17.73
C GLU A 42 6.88 -8.78 -17.12
N PHE A 43 7.05 -7.56 -16.64
CA PHE A 43 8.30 -7.12 -16.00
C PHE A 43 8.57 -7.81 -14.65
N LEU A 44 7.54 -8.33 -13.98
CA LEU A 44 7.64 -9.13 -12.75
C LEU A 44 7.73 -10.64 -13.03
N SER A 45 7.37 -11.10 -14.23
CA SER A 45 7.34 -12.52 -14.59
C SER A 45 8.69 -13.05 -15.09
N GLN A 46 9.80 -12.37 -14.80
CA GLN A 46 11.15 -12.78 -15.22
C GLN A 46 11.63 -14.00 -14.43
N GLU A 47 12.34 -14.92 -15.09
CA GLU A 47 12.86 -16.15 -14.47
C GLU A 47 13.65 -15.90 -13.18
N LYS A 48 14.43 -14.81 -13.13
CA LYS A 48 15.22 -14.43 -11.95
C LYS A 48 14.41 -14.19 -10.68
N PHE A 49 13.09 -13.98 -10.78
CA PHE A 49 12.21 -13.72 -9.65
C PHE A 49 11.41 -14.96 -9.19
N GLN A 50 11.35 -16.04 -9.98
CA GLN A 50 10.45 -17.18 -9.74
C GLN A 50 10.51 -17.81 -8.35
N ASN A 51 11.70 -17.81 -7.72
CA ASN A 51 11.87 -18.40 -6.38
C ASN A 51 11.67 -17.38 -5.23
N TYR A 52 11.38 -16.12 -5.55
CA TYR A 52 11.33 -15.03 -4.59
C TYR A 52 10.08 -14.17 -4.70
N LEU A 53 9.25 -14.41 -5.70
CA LEU A 53 8.07 -13.62 -6.02
C LEU A 53 6.86 -14.50 -6.32
N GLU A 54 5.78 -14.25 -5.60
CA GLU A 54 4.43 -14.77 -5.87
C GLU A 54 3.55 -13.65 -6.45
N LEU A 55 2.94 -13.87 -7.61
CA LEU A 55 2.00 -12.93 -8.24
C LEU A 55 0.57 -13.35 -7.94
N ILE A 56 -0.19 -12.48 -7.28
CA ILE A 56 -1.57 -12.72 -6.85
C ILE A 56 -2.48 -11.71 -7.55
N GLN A 57 -3.32 -12.18 -8.44
CA GLN A 57 -4.29 -11.33 -9.15
C GLN A 57 -5.58 -11.23 -8.35
N ASP A 58 -5.74 -10.14 -7.61
CA ASP A 58 -6.94 -9.88 -6.81
C ASP A 58 -7.09 -8.36 -6.53
N ASP A 59 -8.10 -7.99 -5.77
CA ASP A 59 -8.44 -6.62 -5.42
C ASP A 59 -8.41 -6.41 -3.90
N ILE A 60 -7.78 -5.33 -3.44
CA ILE A 60 -7.64 -5.03 -2.01
C ILE A 60 -8.97 -4.89 -1.28
N ARG A 61 -10.07 -4.65 -2.00
CA ARG A 61 -11.40 -4.50 -1.43
C ARG A 61 -12.02 -5.83 -0.97
N TRP A 62 -11.61 -6.98 -1.53
CA TRP A 62 -12.24 -8.29 -1.23
C TRP A 62 -11.33 -9.52 -1.26
N PHE A 63 -10.02 -9.37 -1.41
CA PHE A 63 -9.07 -10.50 -1.42
C PHE A 63 -9.26 -11.46 -0.22
N ASP A 64 -8.91 -12.73 -0.42
CA ASP A 64 -8.91 -13.71 0.66
C ASP A 64 -7.73 -13.44 1.63
N SER A 65 -8.04 -13.26 2.92
CA SER A 65 -7.03 -13.01 3.96
C SER A 65 -5.97 -14.11 4.10
N LYS A 66 -6.21 -15.31 3.55
CA LYS A 66 -5.21 -16.39 3.54
C LYS A 66 -3.89 -15.99 2.87
N ILE A 67 -3.89 -15.00 1.97
CA ILE A 67 -2.65 -14.50 1.35
C ILE A 67 -1.71 -13.86 2.38
N LEU A 68 -2.25 -13.39 3.52
CA LEU A 68 -1.47 -12.81 4.62
C LEU A 68 -0.79 -13.87 5.50
N LYS A 69 -1.07 -15.15 5.29
CA LYS A 69 -0.39 -16.21 6.05
C LYS A 69 1.13 -16.15 5.82
N ASN A 70 1.89 -16.14 6.91
CA ASN A 70 3.34 -16.03 6.92
C ASN A 70 3.86 -14.73 6.25
N VAL A 71 3.11 -13.64 6.31
CA VAL A 71 3.55 -12.32 5.90
C VAL A 71 4.03 -11.55 7.13
N ASP A 72 5.24 -11.03 7.10
CA ASP A 72 5.83 -10.23 8.19
C ASP A 72 5.54 -8.74 8.02
N ILE A 73 5.54 -8.27 6.76
CA ILE A 73 5.46 -6.84 6.42
C ILE A 73 4.47 -6.64 5.28
N VAL A 74 3.65 -5.61 5.37
CA VAL A 74 2.79 -5.15 4.26
C VAL A 74 3.22 -3.76 3.80
N LEU A 75 3.47 -3.61 2.50
CA LEU A 75 3.69 -2.34 1.82
C LEU A 75 2.47 -2.04 0.96
N ASP A 76 1.63 -1.11 1.41
CA ASP A 76 0.35 -0.82 0.77
C ASP A 76 0.48 0.35 -0.21
N LEU A 77 0.64 0.01 -1.51
CA LEU A 77 0.78 0.95 -2.62
C LEU A 77 -0.48 1.02 -3.50
N ALA A 78 -1.44 0.10 -3.30
CA ALA A 78 -2.62 0.02 -4.15
C ALA A 78 -3.51 1.26 -4.02
N ALA A 79 -3.68 2.01 -5.10
CA ALA A 79 -4.53 3.19 -5.14
C ALA A 79 -4.92 3.56 -6.58
N LEU A 80 -6.01 4.31 -6.72
CA LEU A 80 -6.20 5.20 -7.87
C LEU A 80 -5.30 6.41 -7.66
N SER A 81 -4.24 6.52 -8.46
CA SER A 81 -3.04 7.30 -8.12
C SER A 81 -3.03 8.69 -8.70
N ASN A 82 -3.79 9.59 -8.46
CA ASN A 82 -3.67 11.02 -8.66
C ASN A 82 -5.04 11.74 -8.57
N ASP A 83 -4.99 13.04 -8.43
CA ASP A 83 -6.20 13.85 -8.25
C ASP A 83 -7.16 13.77 -9.44
N PRO A 84 -6.72 13.93 -10.72
CA PRO A 84 -7.64 13.85 -11.86
C PRO A 84 -8.39 12.53 -11.97
N VAL A 85 -7.70 11.40 -11.77
CA VAL A 85 -8.34 10.07 -11.79
C VAL A 85 -9.29 9.91 -10.61
N GLY A 86 -8.92 10.42 -9.44
CA GLY A 86 -9.75 10.38 -8.24
C GLY A 86 -11.09 11.12 -8.39
N GLU A 87 -11.12 12.21 -9.14
CA GLU A 87 -12.33 13.02 -9.38
C GLU A 87 -13.27 12.43 -10.44
N LEU A 88 -12.83 11.47 -11.26
CA LEU A 88 -13.71 10.79 -12.23
C LEU A 88 -14.81 9.99 -11.55
N ASP A 89 -14.50 9.36 -10.42
CA ASP A 89 -15.46 8.64 -9.57
C ASP A 89 -15.02 8.73 -8.11
N PRO A 90 -15.45 9.78 -7.38
CA PRO A 90 -15.09 9.99 -5.98
C PRO A 90 -15.50 8.84 -5.05
N SER A 91 -16.65 8.18 -5.34
CA SER A 91 -17.12 7.04 -4.54
C SER A 91 -16.17 5.86 -4.67
N LYS A 92 -15.80 5.50 -5.91
CA LYS A 92 -14.84 4.43 -6.19
C LYS A 92 -13.45 4.73 -5.65
N THR A 93 -13.05 6.00 -5.70
CA THR A 93 -11.79 6.46 -5.11
C THR A 93 -11.79 6.24 -3.60
N SER A 94 -12.88 6.57 -2.91
CA SER A 94 -13.03 6.28 -1.48
C SER A 94 -13.05 4.78 -1.18
N GLU A 95 -13.77 3.99 -1.98
CA GLU A 95 -13.80 2.52 -1.80
C GLU A 95 -12.42 1.87 -1.91
N ILE A 96 -11.58 2.33 -2.83
CA ILE A 96 -10.24 1.77 -3.04
C ILE A 96 -9.23 2.39 -2.09
N ASN A 97 -9.07 3.73 -2.15
CA ASN A 97 -7.98 4.44 -1.49
C ASN A 97 -8.20 4.63 0.02
N HIS A 98 -9.41 4.47 0.51
CA HIS A 98 -9.73 4.54 1.93
C HIS A 98 -10.16 3.16 2.46
N ASN A 99 -11.36 2.70 2.10
CA ASN A 99 -11.94 1.47 2.68
C ASN A 99 -11.12 0.22 2.35
N GLY A 100 -10.64 0.10 1.11
CA GLY A 100 -9.80 -1.03 0.66
C GLY A 100 -8.49 -1.10 1.44
N ARG A 101 -7.82 0.04 1.60
CA ARG A 101 -6.55 0.14 2.33
C ARG A 101 -6.73 -0.06 3.84
N HIS A 102 -7.83 0.44 4.42
CA HIS A 102 -8.19 0.13 5.80
C HIS A 102 -8.45 -1.37 6.00
N ARG A 103 -9.14 -2.01 5.04
CA ARG A 103 -9.33 -3.46 5.06
C ARG A 103 -8.00 -4.21 5.01
N VAL A 104 -7.04 -3.79 4.18
CA VAL A 104 -5.70 -4.39 4.15
C VAL A 104 -5.03 -4.28 5.52
N ALA A 105 -4.99 -3.09 6.11
CA ALA A 105 -4.36 -2.85 7.41
C ALA A 105 -5.01 -3.69 8.53
N LYS A 106 -6.34 -3.71 8.58
CA LYS A 106 -7.10 -4.48 9.59
C LYS A 106 -6.83 -5.97 9.47
N LEU A 107 -6.94 -6.53 8.26
CA LEU A 107 -6.65 -7.95 8.03
C LEU A 107 -5.19 -8.30 8.29
N SER A 108 -4.25 -7.40 7.99
CA SER A 108 -2.84 -7.58 8.31
C SER A 108 -2.63 -7.77 9.82
N LYS A 109 -3.20 -6.88 10.63
CA LYS A 109 -3.16 -7.00 12.10
C LYS A 109 -3.78 -8.30 12.59
N GLU A 110 -4.98 -8.65 12.10
CA GLU A 110 -5.70 -9.87 12.46
C GLU A 110 -4.95 -11.17 12.10
N ASN A 111 -4.03 -11.12 11.12
CA ASN A 111 -3.23 -12.28 10.67
C ASN A 111 -1.79 -12.25 11.19
N GLY A 112 -1.45 -11.39 12.15
CA GLY A 112 -0.15 -11.40 12.82
C GLY A 112 0.98 -10.78 12.01
N VAL A 113 0.68 -9.91 11.05
CA VAL A 113 1.68 -9.08 10.38
C VAL A 113 2.31 -8.13 11.40
N GLU A 114 3.64 -8.00 11.41
CA GLU A 114 4.34 -7.13 12.35
C GLU A 114 4.32 -5.64 11.95
N ARG A 115 4.35 -5.36 10.63
CA ARG A 115 4.49 -3.99 10.11
C ARG A 115 3.60 -3.73 8.90
N TYR A 116 2.90 -2.62 8.94
CA TYR A 116 2.12 -2.11 7.83
C TYR A 116 2.60 -0.71 7.46
N ILE A 117 2.99 -0.53 6.21
CA ILE A 117 3.47 0.74 5.67
C ILE A 117 2.49 1.23 4.60
N LEU A 118 1.84 2.36 4.87
CA LEU A 118 0.89 3.01 4.00
C LEU A 118 1.58 4.04 3.11
N ALA A 119 1.51 3.89 1.81
CA ALA A 119 1.89 4.93 0.85
C ALA A 119 0.78 5.97 0.75
N SER A 120 0.84 7.01 1.57
CA SER A 120 -0.03 8.19 1.51
C SER A 120 0.55 9.24 0.55
N SER A 121 0.06 10.46 0.59
CA SER A 121 0.45 11.53 -0.33
C SER A 121 0.55 12.87 0.38
N ALA A 122 1.50 13.70 -0.02
CA ALA A 122 1.59 15.10 0.39
C ALA A 122 0.38 15.94 -0.05
N SER A 123 -0.42 15.46 -1.03
CA SER A 123 -1.68 16.14 -1.43
C SER A 123 -2.69 16.31 -0.28
N ILE A 124 -2.55 15.55 0.82
CA ILE A 124 -3.39 15.73 2.02
C ILE A 124 -3.21 17.09 2.70
N TYR A 125 -2.06 17.73 2.50
CA TYR A 125 -1.83 19.06 3.07
C TYR A 125 -2.66 20.14 2.37
N GLY A 126 -3.12 19.89 1.13
CA GLY A 126 -3.81 20.87 0.31
C GLY A 126 -2.91 22.04 -0.10
N GLN A 127 -3.50 23.19 -0.34
CA GLN A 127 -2.74 24.40 -0.64
C GLN A 127 -2.07 24.96 0.62
N GLN A 128 -0.75 25.17 0.56
CA GLN A 128 0.07 25.72 1.63
C GLN A 128 0.84 26.93 1.12
N ASP A 129 1.02 27.96 1.95
CA ASP A 129 1.83 29.14 1.63
C ASP A 129 3.32 28.90 1.91
N ASN A 130 3.64 27.90 2.73
CA ASN A 130 5.00 27.52 3.12
C ASN A 130 5.26 26.05 2.81
N ILE A 131 6.53 25.63 2.92
CA ILE A 131 6.93 24.23 2.80
C ILE A 131 6.21 23.43 3.91
N ALA A 132 5.46 22.41 3.49
CA ALA A 132 4.80 21.52 4.43
C ALA A 132 5.78 20.53 5.05
N THR A 133 5.55 20.24 6.33
CA THR A 133 6.22 19.18 7.11
C THR A 133 5.15 18.25 7.67
N GLU A 134 5.55 17.16 8.32
CA GLU A 134 4.62 16.18 8.91
C GLU A 134 3.70 16.81 9.98
N ASP A 135 4.15 17.89 10.62
CA ASP A 135 3.39 18.66 11.64
C ASP A 135 2.48 19.73 11.03
N SER A 136 2.55 19.96 9.72
CA SER A 136 1.73 20.97 9.05
C SER A 136 0.24 20.63 9.07
N PRO A 137 -0.65 21.64 9.11
CA PRO A 137 -2.09 21.41 9.06
C PRO A 137 -2.51 20.64 7.81
N VAL A 138 -3.33 19.61 7.99
CA VAL A 138 -3.86 18.77 6.92
C VAL A 138 -5.20 19.33 6.45
N LYS A 139 -5.30 19.68 5.14
CA LYS A 139 -6.48 20.28 4.50
C LYS A 139 -6.73 19.65 3.12
N PRO A 140 -7.11 18.36 3.03
CA PRO A 140 -7.29 17.68 1.76
C PRO A 140 -8.44 18.31 0.96
N LEU A 141 -8.21 18.57 -0.33
CA LEU A 141 -9.16 19.28 -1.20
C LEU A 141 -9.90 18.32 -2.13
N THR A 142 -9.19 17.37 -2.73
CA THR A 142 -9.68 16.45 -3.76
C THR A 142 -10.22 15.14 -3.18
N ALA A 143 -10.96 14.36 -3.98
CA ALA A 143 -11.41 13.03 -3.60
C ALA A 143 -10.23 12.10 -3.27
N TYR A 144 -9.14 12.18 -4.08
CA TYR A 144 -7.91 11.44 -3.84
C TYR A 144 -7.27 11.79 -2.49
N SER A 145 -7.03 13.07 -2.22
CA SER A 145 -6.40 13.51 -0.97
C SER A 145 -7.27 13.21 0.26
N LYS A 146 -8.60 13.36 0.15
CA LYS A 146 -9.54 13.02 1.22
C LYS A 146 -9.53 11.52 1.53
N ALA A 147 -9.51 10.67 0.50
CA ALA A 147 -9.45 9.21 0.68
C ALA A 147 -8.13 8.76 1.31
N ASN A 148 -6.98 9.31 0.88
CA ASN A 148 -5.70 9.03 1.52
C ASN A 148 -5.69 9.48 2.99
N ARG A 149 -6.22 10.68 3.29
CA ARG A 149 -6.34 11.13 4.69
C ARG A 149 -7.26 10.25 5.52
N GLY A 150 -8.38 9.78 4.95
CA GLY A 150 -9.26 8.80 5.60
C GLY A 150 -8.53 7.52 5.98
N ALA A 151 -7.73 6.98 5.05
CA ALA A 151 -6.91 5.80 5.33
C ALA A 151 -5.87 6.04 6.44
N GLU A 152 -5.23 7.23 6.51
CA GLU A 152 -4.33 7.58 7.63
C GLU A 152 -5.08 7.59 8.97
N ILE A 153 -6.26 8.24 9.03
CA ILE A 153 -7.06 8.36 10.24
C ILE A 153 -7.48 7.01 10.78
N ASP A 154 -7.89 6.09 9.90
CA ASP A 154 -8.42 4.80 10.33
C ASP A 154 -7.30 3.77 10.59
N ASN A 155 -6.13 3.90 9.94
CA ASN A 155 -5.05 2.93 10.08
C ASN A 155 -4.08 3.25 11.22
N LEU A 156 -3.76 4.52 11.47
CA LEU A 156 -2.84 4.91 12.55
C LEU A 156 -3.27 4.38 13.93
N PRO A 157 -4.58 4.40 14.31
CA PRO A 157 -5.01 3.83 15.59
C PRO A 157 -4.88 2.31 15.72
N LEU A 158 -4.61 1.59 14.61
CA LEU A 158 -4.35 0.15 14.68
C LEU A 158 -2.97 -0.18 15.26
N ASN A 159 -2.07 0.82 15.36
CA ASN A 159 -0.73 0.67 15.91
C ASN A 159 -0.80 0.20 17.38
N ASP A 160 0.00 -0.82 17.74
CA ASP A 160 0.23 -1.30 19.09
C ASP A 160 1.61 -1.95 19.23
N ASP A 161 1.86 -2.69 20.29
CA ASP A 161 3.16 -3.32 20.57
C ASP A 161 3.51 -4.42 19.56
N ASP A 162 2.52 -5.09 18.96
CA ASP A 162 2.68 -6.21 18.05
C ASP A 162 2.49 -5.80 16.56
N PHE A 163 1.89 -4.65 16.30
CA PHE A 163 1.57 -4.17 14.95
C PHE A 163 1.96 -2.71 14.74
N THR A 164 3.06 -2.47 14.05
CA THR A 164 3.53 -1.11 13.75
C THR A 164 2.90 -0.58 12.47
N VAL A 165 2.24 0.58 12.56
CA VAL A 165 1.72 1.32 11.41
C VAL A 165 2.60 2.51 11.09
N THR A 166 3.12 2.57 9.86
CA THR A 166 3.90 3.70 9.35
C THR A 166 3.20 4.32 8.14
N VAL A 167 3.13 5.64 8.10
CA VAL A 167 2.56 6.38 6.96
C VAL A 167 3.67 7.16 6.27
N LEU A 168 3.81 6.97 4.95
CA LEU A 168 4.75 7.72 4.11
C LEU A 168 3.94 8.64 3.18
N ARG A 169 4.10 9.95 3.34
CA ARG A 169 3.45 10.98 2.51
C ARG A 169 4.35 11.37 1.35
N PHE A 170 4.22 10.67 0.24
CA PHE A 170 4.99 10.96 -0.98
C PHE A 170 4.59 12.31 -1.58
N SER A 171 5.58 13.06 -2.06
CA SER A 171 5.43 14.34 -2.77
C SER A 171 5.59 14.16 -4.27
#